data_2c0995a3bfc22740670bfc9299073876
#
_entry.id   2c0995a3bfc22740670bfc9299073876
#
_cell.length_a   1.000
_cell.length_b   1.000
_cell.length_c   1.000
_cell.angle_alpha   90.00
_cell.angle_beta   90.00
_cell.angle_gamma   90.00
#
_symmetry.space_group_name_H-M   'P 1'
#
loop_
_entity.id
_entity.type
_entity.pdbx_description
1 polymer ?
#
loop_
_entity_poly.entity_id
_entity_poly.type
_entity_poly.pdbx_seq_one_letter_code
_entity_poly.pdbx_strand_id
1 'polypeptide(L)'
;MKHIIVICLCFLGSINIFSQEKSIYKLNPIQEGFLTLEVKEIIAKGVEGDKVVFLGESDHQYGSDIRAKGEVAKYLIEELGYTDIIFEADFFALLLNSSARYSLYKMWSVSDQNEDFMNYLKQNKVNYYGLDVRFATTYSRDNFTVKLKEYLSSLDINLEERFVKLTNECIVTNGYKNANKLTSEDYEYLTNYVDKLLHNETVTQRAEWKQILESYKSAVILYFEKAKDKNFNINTIRDKQMASNIDFLVHYYPEKKFIVWLANAHMSKINESSHNCGYEFVKRNPNKSYHIAIASYGHYYQTDSKIYKAFKDNKNLLSLLPSVDSNYFLDVNELVNTYLEYKANIYGNHSKDTIKPNDRLFQVSWNNNKSSVFMNFDAMIFLKEKEEITYDQYNKLLIEKKKKGN
;
A
#
# COMPACT_ATOMS: atom_id res chain seq x y z
N MET A 1 -8.84 49.02 -25.23
CA MET A 1 -8.07 48.22 -24.20
C MET A 1 -8.94 47.36 -23.29
N LYS A 2 -10.11 47.81 -22.79
CA LYS A 2 -10.96 46.99 -21.88
C LYS A 2 -11.50 45.70 -22.52
N HIS A 3 -11.82 45.68 -23.81
CA HIS A 3 -12.34 44.47 -24.47
C HIS A 3 -11.29 43.38 -24.75
N ILE A 4 -10.03 43.77 -24.93
CA ILE A 4 -8.93 42.80 -25.13
C ILE A 4 -8.63 42.05 -23.81
N ILE A 5 -8.73 42.72 -22.68
CA ILE A 5 -8.50 42.11 -21.36
C ILE A 5 -9.59 41.08 -20.99
N VAL A 6 -10.85 41.33 -21.38
CA VAL A 6 -11.97 40.39 -21.14
C VAL A 6 -11.82 39.13 -22.01
N ILE A 7 -11.40 39.29 -23.28
CA ILE A 7 -11.17 38.14 -24.17
C ILE A 7 -9.99 37.28 -23.70
N CYS A 8 -8.90 37.88 -23.21
CA CYS A 8 -7.77 37.15 -22.63
C CYS A 8 -8.15 36.41 -21.36
N LEU A 9 -9.00 37.01 -20.48
CA LEU A 9 -9.46 36.33 -19.27
C LEU A 9 -10.42 35.17 -19.54
N CYS A 10 -11.28 35.29 -20.56
CA CYS A 10 -12.12 34.19 -21.03
C CYS A 10 -11.31 33.07 -21.70
N PHE A 11 -10.24 33.41 -22.41
CA PHE A 11 -9.35 32.43 -23.03
C PHE A 11 -8.53 31.64 -21.95
N LEU A 12 -8.03 32.34 -20.91
CA LEU A 12 -7.31 31.70 -19.81
C LEU A 12 -8.21 30.77 -18.97
N GLY A 13 -9.48 31.13 -18.79
CA GLY A 13 -10.48 30.30 -18.15
C GLY A 13 -10.81 29.05 -18.97
N SER A 14 -10.94 29.17 -20.29
CA SER A 14 -11.25 28.05 -21.17
C SER A 14 -10.07 27.06 -21.33
N ILE A 15 -8.83 27.53 -21.36
CA ILE A 15 -7.64 26.66 -21.43
C ILE A 15 -7.53 25.78 -20.18
N ASN A 16 -7.81 26.32 -18.98
CA ASN A 16 -7.82 25.53 -17.75
C ASN A 16 -8.90 24.43 -17.74
N ILE A 17 -10.09 24.72 -18.27
CA ILE A 17 -11.18 23.75 -18.38
C ILE A 17 -10.82 22.63 -19.36
N PHE A 18 -10.28 22.95 -20.54
CA PHE A 18 -9.88 21.96 -21.56
C PHE A 18 -8.74 21.04 -21.08
N SER A 19 -7.83 21.54 -20.24
CA SER A 19 -6.70 20.78 -19.70
C SER A 19 -7.15 19.80 -18.61
N GLN A 20 -8.13 20.19 -17.81
CA GLN A 20 -8.69 19.36 -16.75
C GLN A 20 -9.54 18.19 -17.28
N GLU A 21 -10.30 18.40 -18.36
CA GLU A 21 -11.14 17.35 -18.97
C GLU A 21 -10.32 16.16 -19.51
N LYS A 22 -9.08 16.36 -19.92
CA LYS A 22 -8.22 15.30 -20.48
C LYS A 22 -7.64 14.32 -19.44
N SER A 23 -7.67 14.66 -18.17
CA SER A 23 -7.01 13.86 -17.12
C SER A 23 -7.99 13.14 -16.21
N ILE A 24 -9.29 13.38 -16.35
CA ILE A 24 -10.33 12.85 -15.48
C ILE A 24 -11.32 12.02 -16.30
N TYR A 25 -11.44 10.77 -15.93
CA TYR A 25 -12.24 9.77 -16.62
C TYR A 25 -13.32 9.23 -15.70
N LYS A 26 -14.55 9.16 -16.21
CA LYS A 26 -15.67 8.58 -15.44
C LYS A 26 -15.50 7.06 -15.40
N LEU A 27 -15.72 6.48 -14.21
CA LEU A 27 -15.76 5.05 -13.98
C LEU A 27 -17.20 4.55 -13.86
N ASN A 28 -17.40 3.27 -14.11
CA ASN A 28 -18.67 2.60 -13.88
C ASN A 28 -18.89 2.33 -12.35
N PRO A 29 -20.06 1.84 -11.93
CA PRO A 29 -20.26 1.29 -10.59
C PRO A 29 -19.27 0.17 -10.28
N ILE A 30 -18.93 -0.02 -8.98
CA ILE A 30 -17.95 -1.04 -8.56
C ILE A 30 -18.56 -2.43 -8.71
N GLN A 31 -18.35 -3.04 -9.86
CA GLN A 31 -18.74 -4.40 -10.23
C GLN A 31 -17.94 -4.80 -11.47
N GLU A 32 -18.24 -5.96 -12.05
CA GLU A 32 -17.70 -6.34 -13.36
C GLU A 32 -17.86 -5.20 -14.36
N GLY A 33 -16.76 -4.87 -15.05
CA GLY A 33 -16.72 -3.71 -15.97
C GLY A 33 -16.53 -2.36 -15.27
N PHE A 34 -16.07 -2.33 -14.02
CA PHE A 34 -15.77 -1.09 -13.26
C PHE A 34 -14.88 -0.12 -14.03
N LEU A 35 -13.78 -0.63 -14.59
CA LEU A 35 -12.87 0.15 -15.44
C LEU A 35 -13.42 0.27 -16.85
N THR A 36 -13.55 1.49 -17.35
CA THR A 36 -13.88 1.74 -18.76
C THR A 36 -12.70 1.37 -19.67
N LEU A 37 -12.96 1.15 -20.95
CA LEU A 37 -11.92 0.80 -21.93
C LEU A 37 -10.78 1.85 -21.92
N GLU A 38 -11.14 3.12 -21.92
CA GLU A 38 -10.20 4.24 -21.91
C GLU A 38 -9.29 4.21 -20.67
N VAL A 39 -9.84 3.94 -19.47
CA VAL A 39 -9.06 3.84 -18.25
C VAL A 39 -8.15 2.60 -18.26
N LYS A 40 -8.62 1.48 -18.81
CA LYS A 40 -7.80 0.28 -19.02
C LYS A 40 -6.58 0.56 -19.89
N GLU A 41 -6.76 1.29 -21.00
CA GLU A 41 -5.67 1.70 -21.90
C GLU A 41 -4.64 2.60 -21.20
N ILE A 42 -5.11 3.55 -20.36
CA ILE A 42 -4.22 4.41 -19.57
C ILE A 42 -3.40 3.59 -18.57
N ILE A 43 -4.04 2.70 -17.84
CA ILE A 43 -3.34 1.82 -16.88
C ILE A 43 -2.35 0.92 -17.63
N ALA A 44 -2.75 0.29 -18.75
CA ALA A 44 -1.87 -0.56 -19.54
C ALA A 44 -0.60 0.18 -19.98
N LYS A 45 -0.75 1.38 -20.52
CA LYS A 45 0.39 2.27 -20.87
C LYS A 45 1.23 2.65 -19.64
N GLY A 46 0.58 2.91 -18.51
CA GLY A 46 1.25 3.29 -17.26
C GLY A 46 2.16 2.20 -16.72
N VAL A 47 1.79 0.93 -16.92
CA VAL A 47 2.52 -0.24 -16.39
C VAL A 47 3.46 -0.90 -17.41
N GLU A 48 3.65 -0.31 -18.58
CA GLU A 48 4.62 -0.79 -19.57
C GLU A 48 6.02 -0.96 -18.97
N GLY A 49 6.74 -2.02 -19.39
CA GLY A 49 8.06 -2.36 -18.89
C GLY A 49 8.05 -3.15 -17.58
N ASP A 50 6.98 -3.94 -17.36
CA ASP A 50 6.85 -4.89 -16.24
C ASP A 50 6.97 -4.24 -14.86
N LYS A 51 6.31 -3.12 -14.70
CA LYS A 51 6.32 -2.39 -13.43
C LYS A 51 5.54 -3.11 -12.35
N VAL A 52 6.02 -2.99 -11.13
CA VAL A 52 5.25 -3.35 -9.92
C VAL A 52 4.10 -2.35 -9.76
N VAL A 53 2.87 -2.85 -9.60
CA VAL A 53 1.70 -1.97 -9.41
C VAL A 53 1.34 -1.89 -7.93
N PHE A 54 1.37 -0.69 -7.37
CA PHE A 54 0.92 -0.43 -6.01
C PHE A 54 -0.54 0.01 -6.04
N LEU A 55 -1.41 -0.73 -5.33
CA LEU A 55 -2.82 -0.42 -5.14
C LEU A 55 -3.08 -0.04 -3.69
N GLY A 56 -3.47 1.22 -3.46
CA GLY A 56 -3.72 1.75 -2.14
C GLY A 56 -5.21 1.81 -1.77
N GLU A 57 -5.50 1.82 -0.47
CA GLU A 57 -6.79 2.22 0.09
C GLU A 57 -6.62 3.38 1.07
N SER A 58 -7.65 4.21 1.20
CA SER A 58 -7.62 5.36 2.10
C SER A 58 -7.75 4.97 3.58
N ASP A 59 -8.48 3.91 3.87
CA ASP A 59 -8.66 3.34 5.20
C ASP A 59 -8.98 1.84 5.09
N HIS A 60 -8.43 1.04 5.97
CA HIS A 60 -8.66 -0.42 6.03
C HIS A 60 -10.12 -0.80 6.35
N GLN A 61 -10.94 0.15 6.82
CA GLN A 61 -12.36 -0.08 7.14
C GLN A 61 -13.29 0.23 5.97
N TYR A 62 -12.78 0.72 4.82
CA TYR A 62 -13.61 1.09 3.67
C TYR A 62 -13.72 -0.06 2.67
N GLY A 63 -14.86 -0.73 2.72
CA GLY A 63 -15.17 -1.86 1.84
C GLY A 63 -15.26 -1.47 0.37
N SER A 64 -15.71 -0.24 0.06
CA SER A 64 -15.69 0.29 -1.30
C SER A 64 -14.29 0.38 -1.88
N ASP A 65 -13.30 0.83 -1.09
CA ASP A 65 -11.90 0.85 -1.53
C ASP A 65 -11.39 -0.56 -1.81
N ILE A 66 -11.71 -1.53 -0.94
CA ILE A 66 -11.34 -2.94 -1.09
C ILE A 66 -11.94 -3.54 -2.35
N ARG A 67 -13.25 -3.32 -2.61
CA ARG A 67 -13.92 -3.80 -3.84
C ARG A 67 -13.28 -3.20 -5.09
N ALA A 68 -13.04 -1.89 -5.11
CA ALA A 68 -12.41 -1.22 -6.25
C ALA A 68 -11.00 -1.74 -6.51
N LYS A 69 -10.19 -1.98 -5.46
CA LYS A 69 -8.89 -2.64 -5.60
C LYS A 69 -9.00 -4.03 -6.22
N GLY A 70 -10.00 -4.80 -5.79
CA GLY A 70 -10.29 -6.11 -6.36
C GLY A 70 -10.54 -6.06 -7.87
N GLU A 71 -11.36 -5.10 -8.34
CA GLU A 71 -11.66 -4.96 -9.78
C GLU A 71 -10.43 -4.49 -10.58
N VAL A 72 -9.61 -3.58 -10.03
CA VAL A 72 -8.35 -3.18 -10.66
C VAL A 72 -7.37 -4.36 -10.71
N ALA A 73 -7.25 -5.13 -9.62
CA ALA A 73 -6.37 -6.29 -9.56
C ALA A 73 -6.79 -7.40 -10.54
N LYS A 74 -8.09 -7.67 -10.67
CA LYS A 74 -8.60 -8.62 -11.68
C LYS A 74 -8.19 -8.19 -13.09
N TYR A 75 -8.37 -6.93 -13.45
CA TYR A 75 -7.93 -6.40 -14.74
C TYR A 75 -6.42 -6.59 -14.98
N LEU A 76 -5.59 -6.28 -13.98
CA LEU A 76 -4.14 -6.47 -14.07
C LEU A 76 -3.78 -7.96 -14.28
N ILE A 77 -4.50 -8.86 -13.63
CA ILE A 77 -4.25 -10.31 -13.73
C ILE A 77 -4.73 -10.84 -15.08
N GLU A 78 -5.96 -10.55 -15.47
CA GLU A 78 -6.62 -11.13 -16.64
C GLU A 78 -6.09 -10.58 -17.97
N GLU A 79 -5.81 -9.29 -18.03
CA GLU A 79 -5.49 -8.63 -19.29
C GLU A 79 -4.02 -8.20 -19.40
N LEU A 80 -3.32 -7.95 -18.26
CA LEU A 80 -1.93 -7.47 -18.27
C LEU A 80 -0.91 -8.49 -17.74
N GLY A 81 -1.37 -9.70 -17.40
CA GLY A 81 -0.51 -10.84 -17.07
C GLY A 81 0.18 -10.72 -15.70
N TYR A 82 -0.41 -10.00 -14.75
CA TYR A 82 0.06 -10.02 -13.36
C TYR A 82 -0.25 -11.38 -12.73
N THR A 83 0.69 -11.93 -11.98
CA THR A 83 0.61 -13.32 -11.52
C THR A 83 0.47 -13.45 -10.01
N ASP A 84 0.93 -12.46 -9.26
CA ASP A 84 1.10 -12.57 -7.81
C ASP A 84 0.76 -11.26 -7.09
N ILE A 85 0.31 -11.35 -5.82
CA ILE A 85 -0.03 -10.21 -5.00
C ILE A 85 0.84 -10.18 -3.74
N ILE A 86 1.36 -9.03 -3.37
CA ILE A 86 2.08 -8.78 -2.12
C ILE A 86 1.18 -7.95 -1.21
N PHE A 87 0.62 -8.55 -0.17
CA PHE A 87 -0.25 -7.87 0.80
C PHE A 87 0.55 -7.20 1.92
N GLU A 88 0.02 -6.10 2.48
CA GLU A 88 0.48 -5.52 3.75
C GLU A 88 0.16 -6.48 4.91
N ALA A 89 0.78 -7.64 4.90
CA ALA A 89 0.56 -8.75 5.83
C ALA A 89 1.91 -9.39 6.20
N ASP A 90 1.88 -10.30 7.15
CA ASP A 90 3.04 -10.98 7.74
C ASP A 90 3.94 -11.62 6.66
N PHE A 91 5.14 -11.05 6.50
CA PHE A 91 6.11 -11.49 5.47
C PHE A 91 6.56 -12.93 5.69
N PHE A 92 6.96 -13.30 6.92
CA PHE A 92 7.43 -14.65 7.22
C PHE A 92 6.35 -15.69 6.96
N ALA A 93 5.14 -15.44 7.46
CA ALA A 93 4.04 -16.39 7.33
C ALA A 93 3.71 -16.67 5.87
N LEU A 94 3.66 -15.64 5.04
CA LEU A 94 3.26 -15.77 3.64
C LEU A 94 4.42 -16.13 2.71
N LEU A 95 5.67 -15.92 3.09
CA LEU A 95 6.81 -16.42 2.32
C LEU A 95 6.95 -17.94 2.44
N LEU A 96 6.79 -18.51 3.65
CA LEU A 96 6.92 -19.95 3.87
C LEU A 96 5.61 -20.73 3.65
N ASN A 97 4.48 -20.05 3.68
CA ASN A 97 3.15 -20.63 3.43
C ASN A 97 2.34 -19.70 2.52
N SER A 98 2.81 -19.56 1.28
CA SER A 98 2.18 -18.69 0.30
C SER A 98 0.70 -19.02 0.12
N SER A 99 -0.12 -18.00 -0.11
CA SER A 99 -1.56 -18.13 -0.32
C SER A 99 -2.34 -18.68 0.87
N ALA A 100 -1.76 -18.63 2.09
CA ALA A 100 -2.46 -18.97 3.31
C ALA A 100 -3.42 -17.84 3.72
N ARG A 101 -4.68 -17.91 3.30
CA ARG A 101 -5.70 -16.88 3.53
C ARG A 101 -5.77 -16.39 4.98
N TYR A 102 -5.63 -17.28 5.96
CA TYR A 102 -5.67 -16.92 7.38
C TYR A 102 -4.40 -16.22 7.89
N SER A 103 -3.37 -16.11 7.07
CA SER A 103 -2.18 -15.30 7.35
C SER A 103 -2.34 -13.85 6.89
N LEU A 104 -3.43 -13.51 6.21
CA LEU A 104 -3.83 -12.13 5.94
C LEU A 104 -4.54 -11.53 7.15
N TYR A 105 -4.52 -10.19 7.26
CA TYR A 105 -5.34 -9.50 8.24
C TYR A 105 -6.84 -9.72 7.99
N LYS A 106 -7.64 -9.67 9.07
CA LYS A 106 -9.07 -10.01 9.03
C LYS A 106 -9.84 -9.23 7.96
N MET A 107 -9.55 -7.93 7.78
CA MET A 107 -10.21 -7.09 6.79
C MET A 107 -10.02 -7.59 5.34
N TRP A 108 -8.91 -8.22 5.04
CA TRP A 108 -8.66 -8.78 3.71
C TRP A 108 -9.00 -10.26 3.61
N SER A 109 -8.86 -11.03 4.72
CA SER A 109 -9.08 -12.47 4.65
C SER A 109 -10.55 -12.88 4.69
N VAL A 110 -11.39 -12.17 5.44
CA VAL A 110 -12.77 -12.65 5.75
C VAL A 110 -13.82 -11.54 5.77
N SER A 111 -13.55 -10.32 5.28
CA SER A 111 -14.59 -9.32 5.10
C SER A 111 -15.50 -9.70 3.94
N ASP A 112 -16.78 -9.37 4.07
CA ASP A 112 -17.79 -9.66 3.04
C ASP A 112 -17.46 -8.96 1.72
N GLN A 113 -16.84 -7.77 1.79
CA GLN A 113 -16.46 -6.96 0.63
C GLN A 113 -15.26 -7.52 -0.15
N ASN A 114 -14.45 -8.39 0.47
CA ASN A 114 -13.30 -9.01 -0.18
C ASN A 114 -13.50 -10.50 -0.52
N GLU A 115 -14.64 -11.08 -0.14
CA GLU A 115 -14.90 -12.52 -0.28
C GLU A 115 -14.82 -12.98 -1.75
N ASP A 116 -15.48 -12.25 -2.65
CA ASP A 116 -15.50 -12.56 -4.08
C ASP A 116 -14.08 -12.49 -4.68
N PHE A 117 -13.28 -11.50 -4.28
CA PHE A 117 -11.91 -11.37 -4.74
C PHE A 117 -11.02 -12.49 -4.20
N MET A 118 -11.16 -12.87 -2.93
CA MET A 118 -10.40 -14.00 -2.37
C MET A 118 -10.76 -15.34 -3.03
N ASN A 119 -12.04 -15.52 -3.39
CA ASN A 119 -12.48 -16.69 -4.15
C ASN A 119 -11.92 -16.67 -5.58
N TYR A 120 -11.90 -15.52 -6.23
CA TYR A 120 -11.27 -15.31 -7.52
C TYR A 120 -9.78 -15.69 -7.50
N LEU A 121 -9.01 -15.20 -6.52
CA LEU A 121 -7.59 -15.54 -6.37
C LEU A 121 -7.37 -17.06 -6.24
N LYS A 122 -8.21 -17.71 -5.44
CA LYS A 122 -8.16 -19.17 -5.27
C LYS A 122 -8.46 -19.92 -6.57
N GLN A 123 -9.51 -19.54 -7.29
CA GLN A 123 -9.93 -20.19 -8.56
C GLN A 123 -8.86 -20.04 -9.64
N ASN A 124 -8.23 -18.88 -9.73
CA ASN A 124 -7.19 -18.58 -10.72
C ASN A 124 -5.77 -18.93 -10.25
N LYS A 125 -5.63 -19.57 -9.07
CA LYS A 125 -4.34 -20.00 -8.51
C LYS A 125 -3.33 -18.84 -8.39
N VAL A 126 -3.80 -17.63 -8.12
CA VAL A 126 -2.96 -16.47 -7.89
C VAL A 126 -2.30 -16.62 -6.53
N ASN A 127 -0.97 -16.57 -6.49
CA ASN A 127 -0.26 -16.60 -5.23
C ASN A 127 -0.25 -15.23 -4.57
N TYR A 128 -0.11 -15.23 -3.24
CA TYR A 128 0.10 -13.99 -2.52
C TYR A 128 1.10 -14.15 -1.39
N TYR A 129 1.84 -13.08 -1.14
CA TYR A 129 2.93 -12.94 -0.19
C TYR A 129 2.62 -11.83 0.81
N GLY A 130 3.41 -11.73 1.86
CA GLY A 130 3.39 -10.62 2.80
C GLY A 130 4.53 -9.65 2.56
N LEU A 131 4.39 -8.42 3.04
CA LEU A 131 5.47 -7.44 3.06
C LEU A 131 5.75 -6.87 4.47
N ASP A 132 4.83 -7.05 5.43
CA ASP A 132 4.95 -6.45 6.77
C ASP A 132 5.95 -7.20 7.65
N VAL A 133 6.76 -6.43 8.35
CA VAL A 133 7.78 -6.93 9.29
C VAL A 133 7.19 -7.56 10.55
N ARG A 134 5.91 -7.31 10.82
CA ARG A 134 5.26 -7.77 12.06
C ARG A 134 4.92 -9.24 11.96
N PHE A 135 5.44 -10.04 12.88
CA PHE A 135 5.12 -11.45 13.05
C PHE A 135 3.79 -11.61 13.82
N ALA A 136 2.71 -11.09 13.22
CA ALA A 136 1.43 -10.90 13.92
C ALA A 136 0.48 -12.10 13.82
N THR A 137 0.76 -13.06 12.94
CA THR A 137 -0.12 -14.20 12.70
C THR A 137 0.12 -15.35 13.70
N THR A 138 -0.88 -16.21 13.85
CA THR A 138 -0.74 -17.45 14.60
C THR A 138 0.37 -18.33 14.01
N TYR A 139 0.44 -18.38 12.67
CA TYR A 139 1.49 -19.14 12.00
C TYR A 139 2.89 -18.69 12.41
N SER A 140 3.16 -17.39 12.42
CA SER A 140 4.47 -16.85 12.80
C SER A 140 4.81 -17.12 14.25
N ARG A 141 3.84 -16.96 15.16
CA ARG A 141 4.03 -17.27 16.58
C ARG A 141 4.40 -18.71 16.83
N ASP A 142 3.74 -19.63 16.14
CA ASP A 142 3.91 -21.06 16.40
C ASP A 142 5.09 -21.65 15.61
N ASN A 143 5.51 -21.03 14.52
CA ASN A 143 6.44 -21.65 13.58
C ASN A 143 7.79 -20.94 13.41
N PHE A 144 7.94 -19.65 13.77
CA PHE A 144 9.16 -18.93 13.43
C PHE A 144 10.42 -19.57 14.05
N THR A 145 10.44 -19.75 15.38
CA THR A 145 11.60 -20.34 16.07
C THR A 145 11.78 -21.82 15.73
N VAL A 146 10.69 -22.55 15.47
CA VAL A 146 10.73 -23.95 15.04
C VAL A 146 11.41 -24.06 13.67
N LYS A 147 10.95 -23.28 12.70
CA LYS A 147 11.49 -23.28 11.33
C LYS A 147 12.93 -22.77 11.27
N LEU A 148 13.25 -21.75 12.07
CA LEU A 148 14.62 -21.28 12.20
C LEU A 148 15.54 -22.36 12.80
N LYS A 149 15.08 -23.09 13.83
CA LYS A 149 15.82 -24.19 14.44
C LYS A 149 16.04 -25.33 13.44
N GLU A 150 15.00 -25.72 12.68
CA GLU A 150 15.11 -26.73 11.61
C GLU A 150 16.16 -26.32 10.58
N TYR A 151 16.13 -25.06 10.13
CA TYR A 151 17.07 -24.54 9.17
C TYR A 151 18.51 -24.54 9.71
N LEU A 152 18.75 -23.97 10.88
CA LEU A 152 20.10 -23.90 11.47
C LEU A 152 20.66 -25.29 11.79
N SER A 153 19.82 -26.21 12.24
CA SER A 153 20.23 -27.60 12.48
C SER A 153 20.67 -28.32 11.19
N SER A 154 20.08 -27.99 10.06
CA SER A 154 20.52 -28.51 8.75
C SER A 154 21.90 -28.00 8.31
N LEU A 155 22.43 -26.97 9.01
CA LEU A 155 23.75 -26.37 8.81
C LEU A 155 24.71 -26.71 9.97
N ASP A 156 24.36 -27.64 10.84
CA ASP A 156 25.10 -27.98 12.07
C ASP A 156 25.27 -26.79 13.05
N ILE A 157 24.34 -25.85 13.03
CA ILE A 157 24.32 -24.68 13.91
C ILE A 157 23.21 -24.86 14.94
N ASN A 158 23.56 -24.76 16.22
CA ASN A 158 22.59 -24.82 17.32
C ASN A 158 21.94 -23.46 17.56
N LEU A 159 20.62 -23.44 17.65
CA LEU A 159 19.85 -22.27 18.07
C LEU A 159 19.80 -22.20 19.58
N GLU A 160 20.27 -21.09 20.18
CA GLU A 160 20.34 -20.91 21.62
C GLU A 160 18.93 -20.86 22.26
N GLU A 161 18.74 -21.57 23.38
CA GLU A 161 17.46 -21.61 24.10
C GLU A 161 17.01 -20.21 24.59
N ARG A 162 17.96 -19.37 25.02
CA ARG A 162 17.69 -17.99 25.42
C ARG A 162 17.08 -17.22 24.25
N PHE A 163 17.64 -17.36 23.03
CA PHE A 163 17.09 -16.73 21.84
C PHE A 163 15.67 -17.19 21.53
N VAL A 164 15.41 -18.50 21.59
CA VAL A 164 14.07 -19.07 21.37
C VAL A 164 13.06 -18.47 22.36
N LYS A 165 13.40 -18.47 23.65
CA LYS A 165 12.52 -17.94 24.71
C LYS A 165 12.19 -16.45 24.47
N LEU A 166 13.20 -15.61 24.29
CA LEU A 166 13.02 -14.18 24.13
C LEU A 166 12.32 -13.83 22.80
N THR A 167 12.61 -14.56 21.72
CA THR A 167 11.92 -14.41 20.45
C THR A 167 10.44 -14.73 20.57
N ASN A 168 10.09 -15.85 21.19
CA ASN A 168 8.68 -16.22 21.40
C ASN A 168 7.96 -15.17 22.27
N GLU A 169 8.60 -14.63 23.30
CA GLU A 169 8.05 -13.53 24.08
C GLU A 169 7.85 -12.27 23.22
N CYS A 170 8.83 -11.90 22.42
CA CYS A 170 8.78 -10.74 21.52
C CYS A 170 7.62 -10.83 20.50
N ILE A 171 7.44 -12.00 19.89
CA ILE A 171 6.40 -12.25 18.88
C ILE A 171 5.00 -12.35 19.52
N VAL A 172 4.84 -13.11 20.61
CA VAL A 172 3.55 -13.37 21.29
C VAL A 172 2.93 -12.09 21.84
N THR A 173 3.73 -11.15 22.29
CA THR A 173 3.26 -9.92 22.91
C THR A 173 2.67 -8.92 21.91
N ASN A 174 2.64 -9.26 20.61
CA ASN A 174 2.08 -8.38 19.54
C ASN A 174 2.68 -6.97 19.54
N GLY A 175 3.91 -6.81 20.03
CA GLY A 175 4.72 -5.60 19.96
C GLY A 175 4.12 -4.31 20.50
N TYR A 176 2.80 -4.19 20.55
CA TYR A 176 2.11 -2.96 20.91
C TYR A 176 1.55 -2.93 22.33
N LYS A 177 1.07 -4.07 22.84
CA LYS A 177 0.38 -4.10 24.14
C LYS A 177 1.25 -4.54 25.31
N ASN A 178 2.32 -5.28 25.06
CA ASN A 178 3.17 -5.87 26.08
C ASN A 178 4.68 -5.71 25.82
N ALA A 179 5.08 -4.69 25.06
CA ALA A 179 6.48 -4.34 24.80
C ALA A 179 7.32 -4.14 26.09
N ASN A 180 6.65 -4.01 27.25
CA ASN A 180 7.27 -3.81 28.56
C ASN A 180 7.73 -5.11 29.25
N LYS A 181 7.61 -6.28 28.61
CA LYS A 181 8.05 -7.55 29.22
C LYS A 181 9.54 -7.83 29.01
N LEU A 182 10.09 -7.37 27.88
CA LEU A 182 11.50 -7.50 27.57
C LEU A 182 12.26 -6.29 28.09
N THR A 183 13.43 -6.53 28.67
CA THR A 183 14.36 -5.47 29.07
C THR A 183 15.14 -4.93 27.89
N SER A 184 15.79 -3.77 28.04
CA SER A 184 16.71 -3.25 27.02
C SER A 184 17.82 -4.24 26.67
N GLU A 185 18.35 -4.95 27.67
CA GLU A 185 19.37 -5.99 27.52
C GLU A 185 18.84 -7.20 26.70
N ASP A 186 17.57 -7.58 26.87
CA ASP A 186 16.97 -8.66 26.08
C ASP A 186 16.82 -8.27 24.60
N TYR A 187 16.40 -7.03 24.31
CA TYR A 187 16.33 -6.52 22.94
C TYR A 187 17.72 -6.42 22.29
N GLU A 188 18.70 -5.95 23.03
CA GLU A 188 20.09 -5.90 22.59
C GLU A 188 20.64 -7.30 22.29
N TYR A 189 20.39 -8.26 23.18
CA TYR A 189 20.75 -9.65 22.95
C TYR A 189 20.11 -10.20 21.68
N LEU A 190 18.79 -10.03 21.49
CA LEU A 190 18.10 -10.49 20.29
C LEU A 190 18.71 -9.87 19.02
N THR A 191 18.94 -8.56 19.02
CA THR A 191 19.52 -7.86 17.87
C THR A 191 20.92 -8.38 17.54
N ASN A 192 21.81 -8.50 18.55
CA ASN A 192 23.17 -8.98 18.38
C ASN A 192 23.21 -10.45 17.90
N TYR A 193 22.28 -11.27 18.41
CA TYR A 193 22.18 -12.68 18.00
C TYR A 193 21.76 -12.79 16.51
N VAL A 194 20.78 -12.01 16.09
CA VAL A 194 20.38 -11.97 14.67
C VAL A 194 21.52 -11.44 13.80
N ASP A 195 22.26 -10.44 14.26
CA ASP A 195 23.42 -9.93 13.53
C ASP A 195 24.50 -10.99 13.36
N LYS A 196 24.78 -11.79 14.41
CA LYS A 196 25.68 -12.94 14.31
C LYS A 196 25.22 -13.94 13.23
N LEU A 197 23.91 -14.22 13.15
CA LEU A 197 23.36 -15.10 12.10
C LEU A 197 23.48 -14.47 10.71
N LEU A 198 23.22 -13.17 10.57
CA LEU A 198 23.33 -12.45 9.31
C LEU A 198 24.77 -12.29 8.80
N HIS A 199 25.76 -12.31 9.71
CA HIS A 199 27.18 -12.31 9.34
C HIS A 199 27.75 -13.73 9.05
N ASN A 200 26.97 -14.77 9.30
CA ASN A 200 27.35 -16.13 8.96
C ASN A 200 26.99 -16.43 7.50
N GLU A 201 28.00 -16.54 6.65
CA GLU A 201 27.83 -16.78 5.20
C GLU A 201 27.03 -18.04 4.92
N THR A 202 27.24 -19.13 5.68
CA THR A 202 26.49 -20.39 5.53
C THR A 202 24.99 -20.18 5.78
N VAL A 203 24.63 -19.36 6.77
CA VAL A 203 23.21 -19.02 7.06
C VAL A 203 22.62 -18.16 5.97
N THR A 204 23.38 -17.21 5.44
CA THR A 204 22.89 -16.25 4.45
C THR A 204 22.94 -16.73 3.00
N GLN A 205 23.47 -17.93 2.74
CA GLN A 205 23.39 -18.58 1.42
C GLN A 205 21.94 -18.79 0.95
N ARG A 206 21.01 -19.06 1.86
CA ARG A 206 19.59 -19.07 1.54
C ARG A 206 19.01 -17.67 1.64
N ALA A 207 18.75 -17.08 0.48
CA ALA A 207 18.29 -15.70 0.36
C ALA A 207 16.98 -15.45 1.16
N GLU A 208 16.08 -16.45 1.21
CA GLU A 208 14.83 -16.35 1.99
C GLU A 208 15.10 -16.19 3.49
N TRP A 209 16.03 -16.99 4.03
CA TRP A 209 16.35 -16.91 5.44
C TRP A 209 17.10 -15.63 5.79
N LYS A 210 17.98 -15.15 4.90
CA LYS A 210 18.59 -13.82 5.04
C LYS A 210 17.50 -12.74 5.16
N GLN A 211 16.56 -12.71 4.21
CA GLN A 211 15.50 -11.69 4.21
C GLN A 211 14.55 -11.83 5.42
N ILE A 212 14.22 -13.07 5.84
CA ILE A 212 13.44 -13.32 7.04
C ILE A 212 14.15 -12.78 8.30
N LEU A 213 15.46 -13.03 8.45
CA LEU A 213 16.24 -12.55 9.58
C LEU A 213 16.37 -11.01 9.58
N GLU A 214 16.57 -10.37 8.43
CA GLU A 214 16.55 -8.91 8.29
C GLU A 214 15.19 -8.32 8.68
N SER A 215 14.10 -8.96 8.25
CA SER A 215 12.73 -8.56 8.61
C SER A 215 12.49 -8.73 10.11
N TYR A 216 12.92 -9.86 10.70
CA TYR A 216 12.81 -10.10 12.14
C TYR A 216 13.65 -9.10 12.96
N LYS A 217 14.88 -8.80 12.53
CA LYS A 217 15.71 -7.77 13.16
C LYS A 217 14.98 -6.42 13.21
N SER A 218 14.42 -6.02 12.07
CA SER A 218 13.65 -4.78 11.98
C SER A 218 12.44 -4.77 12.90
N ALA A 219 11.75 -5.91 13.07
CA ALA A 219 10.65 -6.05 14.04
C ALA A 219 11.14 -5.89 15.50
N VAL A 220 12.26 -6.52 15.87
CA VAL A 220 12.86 -6.39 17.21
C VAL A 220 13.20 -4.94 17.52
N ILE A 221 13.87 -4.23 16.59
CA ILE A 221 14.23 -2.81 16.76
C ILE A 221 12.97 -1.94 16.88
N LEU A 222 11.97 -2.17 16.03
CA LEU A 222 10.69 -1.47 16.07
C LEU A 222 10.00 -1.62 17.43
N TYR A 223 9.95 -2.84 17.97
CA TYR A 223 9.34 -3.11 19.26
C TYR A 223 10.10 -2.47 20.41
N PHE A 224 11.43 -2.48 20.34
CA PHE A 224 12.29 -1.84 21.33
C PHE A 224 12.11 -0.31 21.34
N GLU A 225 12.15 0.34 20.20
CA GLU A 225 11.96 1.78 20.14
C GLU A 225 10.55 2.20 20.60
N LYS A 226 9.54 1.40 20.27
CA LYS A 226 8.17 1.61 20.77
C LYS A 226 8.02 1.38 22.27
N ALA A 227 8.82 0.48 22.86
CA ALA A 227 8.85 0.25 24.30
C ALA A 227 9.50 1.42 25.06
N LYS A 228 10.53 2.03 24.48
CA LYS A 228 11.20 3.24 25.02
C LYS A 228 10.33 4.48 24.92
N ASP A 229 9.73 4.69 23.75
CA ASP A 229 8.88 5.85 23.46
C ASP A 229 7.57 5.43 22.81
N LYS A 230 6.48 5.54 23.56
CA LYS A 230 5.12 5.23 23.06
C LYS A 230 4.70 6.08 21.85
N ASN A 231 5.31 7.26 21.66
CA ASN A 231 5.05 8.15 20.54
C ASN A 231 6.02 7.93 19.37
N PHE A 232 6.96 6.99 19.49
CA PHE A 232 7.89 6.67 18.42
C PHE A 232 7.14 6.34 17.12
N ASN A 233 7.55 6.99 16.03
CA ASN A 233 6.99 6.72 14.71
C ASN A 233 7.56 5.41 14.15
N ILE A 234 6.82 4.33 14.34
CA ILE A 234 7.21 2.98 13.89
C ILE A 234 7.34 2.88 12.36
N ASN A 235 6.66 3.75 11.61
CA ASN A 235 6.62 3.64 10.14
C ASN A 235 8.01 3.84 9.53
N THR A 236 8.88 4.63 10.15
CA THR A 236 10.25 4.83 9.64
C THR A 236 11.01 3.50 9.48
N ILE A 237 10.94 2.61 10.47
CA ILE A 237 11.59 1.29 10.43
C ILE A 237 10.76 0.32 9.61
N ARG A 238 9.46 0.28 9.87
CA ARG A 238 8.52 -0.63 9.24
C ARG A 238 8.51 -0.47 7.73
N ASP A 239 8.32 0.74 7.24
CA ASP A 239 8.18 1.03 5.82
C ASP A 239 9.47 0.77 5.01
N LYS A 240 10.63 1.08 5.60
CA LYS A 240 11.94 0.73 4.99
C LYS A 240 12.08 -0.78 4.80
N GLN A 241 11.69 -1.56 5.80
CA GLN A 241 11.78 -3.01 5.71
C GLN A 241 10.69 -3.58 4.80
N MET A 242 9.48 -3.02 4.81
CA MET A 242 8.43 -3.41 3.86
C MET A 242 8.90 -3.21 2.41
N ALA A 243 9.54 -2.09 2.11
CA ALA A 243 10.14 -1.86 0.79
C ALA A 243 11.26 -2.87 0.47
N SER A 244 12.09 -3.24 1.46
CA SER A 244 13.10 -4.29 1.29
C SER A 244 12.49 -5.66 1.02
N ASN A 245 11.38 -6.00 1.68
CA ASN A 245 10.67 -7.25 1.46
C ASN A 245 10.04 -7.33 0.06
N ILE A 246 9.47 -6.22 -0.44
CA ILE A 246 8.98 -6.13 -1.82
C ILE A 246 10.14 -6.29 -2.80
N ASP A 247 11.22 -5.55 -2.59
CA ASP A 247 12.43 -5.60 -3.44
C ASP A 247 13.01 -7.01 -3.52
N PHE A 248 13.10 -7.69 -2.37
CA PHE A 248 13.49 -9.10 -2.31
C PHE A 248 12.58 -9.98 -3.17
N LEU A 249 11.25 -9.90 -3.02
CA LEU A 249 10.30 -10.74 -3.76
C LEU A 249 10.41 -10.52 -5.27
N VAL A 250 10.53 -9.27 -5.70
CA VAL A 250 10.65 -8.89 -7.11
C VAL A 250 11.94 -9.44 -7.74
N HIS A 251 13.05 -9.41 -7.01
CA HIS A 251 14.32 -9.94 -7.50
C HIS A 251 14.43 -11.46 -7.36
N TYR A 252 13.79 -12.03 -6.34
CA TYR A 252 13.83 -13.47 -6.09
C TYR A 252 12.95 -14.26 -7.06
N TYR A 253 11.89 -13.64 -7.59
CA TYR A 253 11.00 -14.20 -8.61
C TYR A 253 10.94 -13.29 -9.85
N PRO A 254 12.03 -13.20 -10.63
CA PRO A 254 12.14 -12.23 -11.74
C PRO A 254 11.14 -12.47 -12.87
N GLU A 255 10.58 -13.68 -12.96
CA GLU A 255 9.55 -14.05 -13.95
C GLU A 255 8.14 -13.60 -13.58
N LYS A 256 7.92 -13.13 -12.33
CA LYS A 256 6.61 -12.77 -11.83
C LYS A 256 6.33 -11.27 -11.95
N LYS A 257 5.06 -10.95 -12.19
CA LYS A 257 4.55 -9.58 -12.14
C LYS A 257 3.73 -9.39 -10.88
N PHE A 258 4.09 -8.41 -10.07
CA PHE A 258 3.54 -8.22 -8.74
C PHE A 258 2.60 -7.02 -8.63
N ILE A 259 1.46 -7.24 -7.96
CA ILE A 259 0.58 -6.22 -7.43
C ILE A 259 0.89 -6.07 -5.93
N VAL A 260 1.16 -4.87 -5.45
CA VAL A 260 1.36 -4.57 -4.03
C VAL A 260 0.09 -3.96 -3.46
N TRP A 261 -0.48 -4.61 -2.46
CA TRP A 261 -1.75 -4.26 -1.83
C TRP A 261 -1.52 -3.71 -0.42
N LEU A 262 -1.66 -2.39 -0.24
CA LEU A 262 -1.38 -1.71 1.03
C LEU A 262 -2.20 -0.40 1.15
N ALA A 263 -2.10 0.30 2.29
CA ALA A 263 -2.74 1.60 2.46
C ALA A 263 -2.04 2.71 1.67
N ASN A 264 -2.80 3.73 1.22
CA ASN A 264 -2.26 4.92 0.55
C ASN A 264 -1.14 5.60 1.36
N ALA A 265 -1.23 5.56 2.69
CA ALA A 265 -0.23 6.15 3.59
C ALA A 265 1.17 5.54 3.42
N HIS A 266 1.27 4.29 2.98
CA HIS A 266 2.53 3.58 2.80
C HIS A 266 3.11 3.66 1.38
N MET A 267 2.34 4.09 0.38
CA MET A 267 2.75 3.99 -1.03
C MET A 267 3.15 5.30 -1.70
N SER A 268 3.28 6.40 -0.96
CA SER A 268 3.75 7.67 -1.50
C SER A 268 5.15 7.55 -2.13
N LYS A 269 5.31 8.08 -3.36
CA LYS A 269 6.58 8.01 -4.13
C LYS A 269 7.62 9.04 -3.71
N ILE A 270 7.21 10.15 -3.11
CA ILE A 270 8.06 11.32 -2.89
C ILE A 270 8.11 11.83 -1.44
N ASN A 271 7.51 11.13 -0.50
CA ASN A 271 7.49 11.57 0.89
C ASN A 271 8.75 11.13 1.64
N GLU A 272 9.87 11.83 1.39
CA GLU A 272 11.16 11.58 2.03
C GLU A 272 11.10 11.68 3.57
N SER A 273 10.34 12.63 4.09
CA SER A 273 10.30 12.89 5.54
C SER A 273 9.68 11.75 6.35
N SER A 274 8.80 10.95 5.75
CA SER A 274 8.15 9.81 6.40
C SER A 274 8.79 8.47 6.07
N HIS A 275 9.74 8.42 5.12
CA HIS A 275 10.35 7.17 4.62
C HIS A 275 9.31 6.10 4.27
N ASN A 276 8.24 6.49 3.56
CA ASN A 276 7.18 5.56 3.16
C ASN A 276 7.72 4.41 2.33
N CYS A 277 7.06 3.27 2.41
CA CYS A 277 7.42 2.06 1.66
C CYS A 277 7.52 2.32 0.15
N GLY A 278 6.57 3.06 -0.44
CA GLY A 278 6.63 3.46 -1.86
C GLY A 278 7.86 4.30 -2.20
N TYR A 279 8.19 5.29 -1.38
CA TYR A 279 9.38 6.13 -1.55
C TYR A 279 10.68 5.29 -1.50
N GLU A 280 10.80 4.44 -0.48
CA GLU A 280 11.99 3.60 -0.31
C GLU A 280 12.13 2.57 -1.45
N PHE A 281 11.01 2.06 -1.99
CA PHE A 281 11.02 1.17 -3.15
C PHE A 281 11.46 1.91 -4.42
N VAL A 282 10.86 3.07 -4.72
CA VAL A 282 11.18 3.88 -5.91
C VAL A 282 12.63 4.35 -5.89
N LYS A 283 13.17 4.68 -4.72
CA LYS A 283 14.58 5.07 -4.57
C LYS A 283 15.55 3.96 -5.01
N ARG A 284 15.20 2.69 -4.74
CA ARG A 284 16.01 1.52 -5.15
C ARG A 284 15.72 1.10 -6.59
N ASN A 285 14.49 1.26 -7.04
CA ASN A 285 13.96 0.79 -8.31
C ASN A 285 13.33 1.95 -9.10
N PRO A 286 14.11 2.92 -9.58
CA PRO A 286 13.57 4.07 -10.30
C PRO A 286 12.83 3.63 -11.56
N ASN A 287 11.64 4.19 -11.77
CA ASN A 287 10.74 3.91 -12.92
C ASN A 287 10.22 2.45 -13.03
N LYS A 288 10.35 1.64 -11.96
CA LYS A 288 9.91 0.24 -11.91
C LYS A 288 8.57 0.04 -11.19
N SER A 289 7.81 1.11 -10.93
CA SER A 289 6.50 0.99 -10.27
C SER A 289 5.48 1.97 -10.83
N TYR A 290 4.20 1.60 -10.68
CA TYR A 290 3.04 2.43 -11.00
C TYR A 290 2.09 2.40 -9.80
N HIS A 291 1.73 3.57 -9.27
CA HIS A 291 1.01 3.71 -8.02
C HIS A 291 -0.40 4.27 -8.25
N ILE A 292 -1.43 3.51 -7.87
CA ILE A 292 -2.84 3.89 -7.96
C ILE A 292 -3.39 4.03 -6.55
N ALA A 293 -3.68 5.25 -6.12
CA ALA A 293 -4.35 5.50 -4.85
C ALA A 293 -5.87 5.42 -5.02
N ILE A 294 -6.58 4.83 -4.06
CA ILE A 294 -8.04 4.75 -4.08
C ILE A 294 -8.60 5.43 -2.86
N ALA A 295 -9.69 6.16 -3.02
CA ALA A 295 -10.32 6.90 -1.95
C ALA A 295 -11.80 7.08 -2.13
N SER A 296 -12.57 6.75 -1.08
CA SER A 296 -14.01 6.97 -0.99
C SER A 296 -14.31 8.33 -0.39
N TYR A 297 -15.06 9.17 -1.07
CA TYR A 297 -15.43 10.52 -0.60
C TYR A 297 -16.92 10.69 -0.30
N GLY A 298 -17.78 9.82 -0.81
CA GLY A 298 -19.24 10.07 -0.85
C GLY A 298 -19.91 10.18 0.50
N HIS A 299 -19.48 9.43 1.50
CA HIS A 299 -20.06 9.53 2.85
C HIS A 299 -19.83 10.90 3.49
N TYR A 300 -18.67 11.48 3.24
CA TYR A 300 -18.28 12.77 3.83
C TYR A 300 -18.95 13.97 3.16
N TYR A 301 -19.37 13.82 1.89
CA TYR A 301 -20.04 14.92 1.18
C TYR A 301 -21.38 15.31 1.81
N GLN A 302 -22.11 14.35 2.33
CA GLN A 302 -23.42 14.58 2.97
C GLN A 302 -23.30 14.99 4.44
N THR A 303 -22.25 14.58 5.14
CA THR A 303 -22.12 14.69 6.59
C THR A 303 -20.96 15.56 7.06
N ASP A 304 -19.91 15.75 6.25
CA ASP A 304 -18.74 16.53 6.60
C ASP A 304 -18.64 17.82 5.78
N SER A 305 -18.86 18.95 6.46
CA SER A 305 -18.72 20.28 5.86
C SER A 305 -17.31 20.57 5.29
N LYS A 306 -16.27 19.82 5.72
CA LYS A 306 -14.89 19.99 5.22
C LYS A 306 -14.75 19.42 3.81
N ILE A 307 -15.34 18.23 3.52
CA ILE A 307 -15.29 17.65 2.17
C ILE A 307 -16.16 18.44 1.21
N TYR A 308 -17.34 18.90 1.64
CA TYR A 308 -18.12 19.84 0.84
C TYR A 308 -17.35 21.11 0.48
N LYS A 309 -16.61 21.66 1.44
CA LYS A 309 -15.72 22.82 1.21
C LYS A 309 -14.57 22.48 0.27
N ALA A 310 -14.00 21.26 0.37
CA ALA A 310 -12.92 20.81 -0.50
C ALA A 310 -13.35 20.72 -1.98
N PHE A 311 -14.57 20.28 -2.28
CA PHE A 311 -15.13 20.33 -3.64
C PHE A 311 -15.31 21.73 -4.19
N LYS A 312 -15.50 22.72 -3.33
CA LYS A 312 -15.63 24.14 -3.72
C LYS A 312 -14.32 24.92 -3.66
N ASP A 313 -13.30 24.33 -3.09
CA ASP A 313 -11.98 24.97 -3.01
C ASP A 313 -11.15 24.61 -4.23
N ASN A 314 -10.97 25.58 -5.14
CA ASN A 314 -10.16 25.43 -6.34
C ASN A 314 -8.68 25.06 -6.09
N LYS A 315 -8.26 24.96 -4.84
CA LYS A 315 -6.94 24.49 -4.41
C LYS A 315 -6.93 23.00 -4.05
N ASN A 316 -8.07 22.32 -4.13
CA ASN A 316 -8.22 20.93 -3.76
C ASN A 316 -8.48 20.07 -4.99
N LEU A 317 -7.83 18.90 -5.10
CA LEU A 317 -8.04 17.95 -6.20
C LEU A 317 -9.52 17.56 -6.38
N LEU A 318 -10.29 17.47 -5.31
CA LEU A 318 -11.70 17.15 -5.38
C LEU A 318 -12.49 18.18 -6.18
N SER A 319 -12.05 19.44 -6.24
CA SER A 319 -12.70 20.46 -7.05
C SER A 319 -12.54 20.24 -8.56
N LEU A 320 -11.65 19.35 -8.98
CA LEU A 320 -11.47 18.98 -10.38
C LEU A 320 -12.52 17.97 -10.84
N LEU A 321 -13.17 17.23 -9.91
CA LEU A 321 -14.15 16.22 -10.27
C LEU A 321 -15.42 16.90 -10.84
N PRO A 322 -15.93 16.42 -11.98
CA PRO A 322 -17.11 17.02 -12.63
C PRO A 322 -18.38 16.99 -11.78
N SER A 323 -18.55 15.96 -10.95
CA SER A 323 -19.65 15.83 -10.00
C SER A 323 -19.29 14.93 -8.82
N VAL A 324 -20.13 14.93 -7.78
CA VAL A 324 -20.01 14.04 -6.63
C VAL A 324 -20.75 12.71 -6.81
N ASP A 325 -21.50 12.55 -7.91
CA ASP A 325 -22.44 11.44 -8.11
C ASP A 325 -21.87 10.31 -8.95
N SER A 326 -20.58 10.33 -9.23
CA SER A 326 -19.93 9.33 -10.07
C SER A 326 -18.53 8.98 -9.54
N ASN A 327 -18.06 7.77 -9.88
CA ASN A 327 -16.69 7.38 -9.65
C ASN A 327 -15.79 7.95 -10.75
N TYR A 328 -14.57 8.29 -10.40
CA TYR A 328 -13.60 8.88 -11.34
C TYR A 328 -12.22 8.26 -11.21
N PHE A 329 -11.55 8.15 -12.33
CA PHE A 329 -10.12 7.92 -12.44
C PHE A 329 -9.44 9.24 -12.81
N LEU A 330 -8.41 9.61 -12.09
CA LEU A 330 -7.55 10.75 -12.38
C LEU A 330 -6.19 10.24 -12.84
N ASP A 331 -5.81 10.49 -14.07
CA ASP A 331 -4.45 10.33 -14.55
C ASP A 331 -3.59 11.49 -14.05
N VAL A 332 -2.84 11.24 -13.00
CA VAL A 332 -1.98 12.25 -12.37
C VAL A 332 -0.81 12.60 -13.27
N ASN A 333 -0.28 11.65 -14.02
CA ASN A 333 0.84 11.89 -14.93
C ASN A 333 0.42 12.82 -16.06
N GLU A 334 -0.76 12.62 -16.65
CA GLU A 334 -1.29 13.51 -17.69
C GLU A 334 -1.62 14.90 -17.13
N LEU A 335 -2.23 14.96 -15.94
CA LEU A 335 -2.50 16.23 -15.25
C LEU A 335 -1.21 17.02 -15.02
N VAL A 336 -0.14 16.37 -14.56
CA VAL A 336 1.17 17.00 -14.32
C VAL A 336 1.78 17.49 -15.62
N ASN A 337 1.75 16.69 -16.69
CA ASN A 337 2.29 17.06 -17.99
C ASN A 337 1.56 18.27 -18.57
N THR A 338 0.24 18.25 -18.57
CA THR A 338 -0.59 19.36 -19.06
C THR A 338 -0.35 20.65 -18.26
N TYR A 339 -0.20 20.54 -16.94
CA TYR A 339 0.10 21.68 -16.09
C TYR A 339 1.50 22.25 -16.36
N LEU A 340 2.49 21.40 -16.61
CA LEU A 340 3.85 21.81 -16.97
C LEU A 340 3.89 22.50 -18.33
N GLU A 341 3.18 21.97 -19.34
CA GLU A 341 3.07 22.61 -20.65
C GLU A 341 2.43 23.99 -20.56
N TYR A 342 1.37 24.11 -19.76
CA TYR A 342 0.72 25.39 -19.49
C TYR A 342 1.68 26.39 -18.84
N LYS A 343 2.42 25.97 -17.81
CA LYS A 343 3.42 26.84 -17.15
C LYS A 343 4.58 27.20 -18.06
N ALA A 344 5.07 26.26 -18.87
CA ALA A 344 6.14 26.50 -19.84
C ALA A 344 5.75 27.56 -20.87
N ASN A 345 4.51 27.52 -21.34
CA ASN A 345 3.99 28.48 -22.31
C ASN A 345 3.82 29.90 -21.72
N ILE A 346 3.60 30.05 -20.43
CA ILE A 346 3.38 31.37 -19.79
C ILE A 346 4.66 31.90 -19.13
N TYR A 347 5.48 31.06 -18.54
CA TYR A 347 6.60 31.47 -17.67
C TYR A 347 7.98 30.96 -18.11
N GLY A 348 8.10 30.29 -19.26
CA GLY A 348 9.34 29.62 -19.69
C GLY A 348 9.48 28.20 -19.15
N ASN A 349 10.52 27.49 -19.61
CA ASN A 349 10.74 26.07 -19.31
C ASN A 349 10.80 25.79 -17.80
N HIS A 350 9.78 25.12 -17.27
CA HIS A 350 9.76 24.55 -15.94
C HIS A 350 9.87 23.02 -16.02
N SER A 351 10.83 22.45 -15.32
CA SER A 351 10.94 20.99 -15.14
C SER A 351 9.97 20.52 -14.04
N LYS A 352 9.68 19.22 -14.00
CA LYS A 352 8.91 18.59 -12.89
C LYS A 352 9.48 18.94 -11.51
N ASP A 353 10.79 19.14 -11.41
CA ASP A 353 11.51 19.49 -10.19
C ASP A 353 11.24 20.92 -9.69
N THR A 354 10.67 21.78 -10.52
CA THR A 354 10.32 23.17 -10.15
C THR A 354 8.90 23.35 -9.67
N ILE A 355 8.06 22.30 -9.68
CA ILE A 355 6.73 22.35 -9.10
C ILE A 355 6.87 22.35 -7.57
N LYS A 356 6.57 23.50 -6.96
CA LYS A 356 6.64 23.63 -5.50
C LYS A 356 5.44 22.94 -4.84
N PRO A 357 5.62 22.34 -3.65
CA PRO A 357 4.55 21.73 -2.87
C PRO A 357 3.33 22.63 -2.61
N ASN A 358 3.49 23.93 -2.74
CA ASN A 358 2.47 24.95 -2.52
C ASN A 358 1.76 25.42 -3.80
N ASP A 359 2.02 24.82 -4.97
CA ASP A 359 1.26 25.11 -6.17
C ASP A 359 -0.19 24.63 -5.98
N ARG A 360 -1.10 25.57 -5.99
CA ARG A 360 -2.48 25.47 -5.45
C ARG A 360 -3.37 24.42 -6.10
N LEU A 361 -3.10 24.01 -7.33
CA LEU A 361 -3.89 23.02 -8.07
C LEU A 361 -3.85 21.61 -7.46
N PHE A 362 -2.92 21.32 -6.53
CA PHE A 362 -2.59 19.96 -6.13
C PHE A 362 -2.61 19.70 -4.63
N GLN A 363 -3.29 20.56 -3.85
CA GLN A 363 -3.45 20.33 -2.42
C GLN A 363 -4.70 19.50 -2.14
N VAL A 364 -4.52 18.24 -1.82
CA VAL A 364 -5.56 17.41 -1.21
C VAL A 364 -5.26 17.27 0.27
N SER A 365 -6.17 17.72 1.08
CA SER A 365 -6.11 17.51 2.54
C SER A 365 -7.00 16.33 2.89
N TRP A 366 -6.43 15.12 2.96
CA TRP A 366 -7.16 13.95 3.44
C TRP A 366 -7.36 13.99 4.95
N ASN A 367 -6.36 14.49 5.70
CA ASN A 367 -6.32 14.45 7.15
C ASN A 367 -5.75 15.74 7.76
N ASN A 368 -6.20 16.91 7.35
CA ASN A 368 -5.66 18.20 7.83
C ASN A 368 -4.16 18.45 7.54
N ASN A 369 -3.46 17.53 6.90
CA ASN A 369 -2.07 17.72 6.51
C ASN A 369 -2.01 18.35 5.12
N LYS A 370 -1.36 19.50 5.03
CA LYS A 370 -1.12 20.30 3.81
C LYS A 370 -0.06 19.63 2.91
N SER A 371 -0.18 18.35 2.60
CA SER A 371 0.76 17.67 1.71
C SER A 371 0.28 17.74 0.26
N SER A 372 1.17 18.10 -0.64
CA SER A 372 0.96 18.02 -2.08
C SER A 372 0.86 16.56 -2.48
N VAL A 373 -0.34 16.11 -2.86
CA VAL A 373 -0.61 14.67 -3.07
C VAL A 373 -0.32 14.24 -4.50
N PHE A 374 -0.33 15.16 -5.45
CA PHE A 374 -0.33 14.80 -6.86
C PHE A 374 0.94 14.06 -7.35
N MET A 375 2.11 14.37 -6.79
CA MET A 375 3.34 13.66 -7.17
C MET A 375 3.56 12.36 -6.40
N ASN A 376 2.70 12.06 -5.43
CA ASN A 376 2.81 10.85 -4.62
C ASN A 376 2.37 9.59 -5.36
N PHE A 377 1.52 9.74 -6.38
CA PHE A 377 0.90 8.64 -7.11
C PHE A 377 0.94 8.91 -8.61
N ASP A 378 0.82 7.87 -9.43
CA ASP A 378 0.69 7.99 -10.88
C ASP A 378 -0.77 8.18 -11.31
N ALA A 379 -1.68 7.59 -10.54
CA ALA A 379 -3.12 7.74 -10.74
C ALA A 379 -3.88 7.72 -9.42
N MET A 380 -5.12 8.23 -9.45
CA MET A 380 -6.04 8.17 -8.31
C MET A 380 -7.44 7.73 -8.76
N ILE A 381 -8.09 6.91 -7.95
CA ILE A 381 -9.49 6.53 -8.11
C ILE A 381 -10.29 7.18 -6.99
N PHE A 382 -11.31 7.94 -7.37
CA PHE A 382 -12.24 8.58 -6.46
C PHE A 382 -13.58 7.86 -6.50
N LEU A 383 -14.01 7.33 -5.36
CA LEU A 383 -15.27 6.59 -5.22
C LEU A 383 -16.34 7.47 -4.60
N LYS A 384 -17.50 7.54 -5.25
CA LYS A 384 -18.65 8.32 -4.77
C LYS A 384 -19.28 7.73 -3.50
N GLU A 385 -19.17 6.44 -3.31
CA GLU A 385 -19.76 5.71 -2.19
C GLU A 385 -18.68 5.31 -1.19
N LYS A 386 -19.03 5.36 0.08
CA LYS A 386 -18.28 4.78 1.18
C LYS A 386 -19.08 3.64 1.77
N GLU A 387 -18.62 2.43 1.57
CA GLU A 387 -19.12 1.23 2.24
C GLU A 387 -18.14 0.87 3.35
N GLU A 388 -18.62 0.54 4.55
CA GLU A 388 -17.79 -0.01 5.62
C GLU A 388 -17.67 -1.52 5.45
N ILE A 389 -16.56 -2.10 5.92
CA ILE A 389 -16.39 -3.55 5.90
C ILE A 389 -17.35 -4.22 6.90
N THR A 390 -17.89 -5.38 6.49
CA THR A 390 -18.70 -6.25 7.32
C THR A 390 -18.12 -7.66 7.37
N TYR A 391 -18.61 -8.47 8.31
CA TYR A 391 -18.14 -9.83 8.56
C TYR A 391 -19.28 -10.81 8.76
N ASP A 392 -20.44 -10.58 8.13
CA ASP A 392 -21.66 -11.34 8.38
C ASP A 392 -21.52 -12.79 7.96
N GLN A 393 -20.91 -13.08 6.82
CA GLN A 393 -20.67 -14.44 6.35
C GLN A 393 -19.71 -15.19 7.29
N TYR A 394 -18.62 -14.55 7.69
CA TYR A 394 -17.66 -15.13 8.62
C TYR A 394 -18.29 -15.43 9.98
N ASN A 395 -19.08 -14.53 10.52
CA ASN A 395 -19.77 -14.69 11.80
C ASN A 395 -20.80 -15.84 11.74
N LYS A 396 -21.53 -15.99 10.65
CA LYS A 396 -22.45 -17.13 10.41
C LYS A 396 -21.69 -18.46 10.46
N LEU A 397 -20.55 -18.55 9.75
CA LEU A 397 -19.72 -19.77 9.76
C LEU A 397 -19.20 -20.13 11.14
N LEU A 398 -18.82 -19.14 11.98
CA LEU A 398 -18.38 -19.37 13.34
C LEU A 398 -19.51 -19.92 14.23
N ILE A 399 -20.72 -19.42 14.07
CA ILE A 399 -21.91 -19.89 14.82
C ILE A 399 -22.22 -21.35 14.42
N GLU A 400 -22.19 -21.66 13.13
CA GLU A 400 -22.43 -23.02 12.63
C GLU A 400 -21.38 -24.03 13.15
N LYS A 401 -20.09 -23.65 13.14
CA LYS A 401 -19.03 -24.49 13.68
C LYS A 401 -19.22 -24.76 15.18
N LYS A 402 -19.62 -23.75 15.96
CA LYS A 402 -19.94 -23.94 17.38
C LYS A 402 -21.11 -24.88 17.62
N LYS A 403 -22.15 -24.84 16.75
CA LYS A 403 -23.29 -25.75 16.85
C LYS A 403 -22.96 -27.21 16.47
N LYS A 404 -21.97 -27.42 15.59
CA LYS A 404 -21.52 -28.75 15.16
C LYS A 404 -20.45 -29.37 16.05
N GLY A 405 -19.79 -28.58 16.88
CA GLY A 405 -18.77 -29.02 17.84
C GLY A 405 -19.28 -29.30 19.24
N ASN A 406 -20.58 -29.15 19.46
CA ASN A 406 -21.36 -29.64 20.60
C ASN A 406 -22.23 -30.82 20.12
#